data_0198c48263fd9033838600abcf3937c1
#
_entry.id   0198c48263fd9033838600abcf3937c1
#
_cell.length_a   1.000
_cell.length_b   1.000
_cell.length_c   1.000
_cell.angle_alpha   90.00
_cell.angle_beta   90.00
_cell.angle_gamma   90.00
#
_symmetry.space_group_name_H-M   'P 1'
#
loop_
_entity.id
_entity.type
_entity.pdbx_description
1 polymer ?
#
loop_
_entity_poly.entity_id
_entity_poly.type
_entity_poly.pdbx_seq_one_letter_code
_entity_poly.pdbx_strand_id
1 'polypeptide(L)'
;MEKVLITGASGYIALHCITECLKSGYLVKASLRNMDREDEVRQAIKKGTDDNNLEICKLDLLDDEGWEDAAWDCDYLLHTASPFITYEPKDENELIKPAKEGTLRALRAANKAGIKKVVLTSSVAAVAYGHEKNIVTENDWTDTTQDVGAYTKSKTLAEKAAWDFIKSKENNSMVMTTIHPGFVFGPLLSNDTKGASADLMMRIMTGKFPAIPAIYFTVVDVRDVAMLHVKALKNNESDGRRLLTTSGEGYHMKEISKILNNDGFKKAPTSELPTLMLKLLAPFSSEMKSVLKNVKRGKYGADISLATKMFDWKPIPLEKTVTEMGASLAQILDIKK
;
A
#
# COMPACT_ATOMS: atom_id res chain seq x y z
N MET A 1 -21.59 -2.10 18.78
CA MET A 1 -20.71 -1.48 17.76
C MET A 1 -20.09 -2.62 16.97
N GLU A 2 -19.96 -2.46 15.66
CA GLU A 2 -19.29 -3.46 14.81
C GLU A 2 -17.78 -3.44 15.04
N LYS A 3 -17.15 -4.61 14.99
CA LYS A 3 -15.73 -4.79 15.25
C LYS A 3 -14.96 -5.15 13.96
N VAL A 4 -13.83 -4.52 13.75
CA VAL A 4 -12.97 -4.72 12.57
C VAL A 4 -11.62 -5.28 13.01
N LEU A 5 -11.26 -6.44 12.49
CA LEU A 5 -9.87 -6.92 12.57
C LEU A 5 -9.03 -6.22 11.50
N ILE A 6 -7.95 -5.56 11.91
CA ILE A 6 -6.99 -4.90 10.99
C ILE A 6 -5.63 -5.54 11.16
N THR A 7 -5.08 -6.13 10.09
CA THR A 7 -3.78 -6.79 10.17
C THR A 7 -2.63 -5.85 9.87
N GLY A 8 -1.50 -6.02 10.59
CA GLY A 8 -0.28 -5.26 10.35
C GLY A 8 -0.30 -3.83 10.89
N ALA A 9 -0.80 -3.65 12.12
CA ALA A 9 -1.08 -2.37 12.78
C ALA A 9 0.04 -1.32 12.74
N SER A 10 1.31 -1.73 12.72
CA SER A 10 2.44 -0.81 12.64
C SER A 10 2.74 -0.32 11.22
N GLY A 11 2.02 -0.82 10.22
CA GLY A 11 2.21 -0.43 8.82
C GLY A 11 1.63 0.96 8.51
N TYR A 12 2.23 1.66 7.55
CA TYR A 12 1.85 3.02 7.17
C TYR A 12 0.36 3.15 6.80
N ILE A 13 -0.15 2.28 5.92
CA ILE A 13 -1.58 2.25 5.54
C ILE A 13 -2.45 1.82 6.73
N ALA A 14 -2.01 0.80 7.48
CA ALA A 14 -2.76 0.26 8.60
C ALA A 14 -3.05 1.31 9.69
N LEU A 15 -2.06 2.12 10.06
CA LEU A 15 -2.24 3.20 11.03
C LEU A 15 -3.35 4.18 10.64
N HIS A 16 -3.40 4.56 9.37
CA HIS A 16 -4.47 5.41 8.85
C HIS A 16 -5.82 4.68 8.81
N CYS A 17 -5.85 3.39 8.44
CA CYS A 17 -7.08 2.59 8.47
C CYS A 17 -7.62 2.43 9.90
N ILE A 18 -6.75 2.18 10.89
CA ILE A 18 -7.13 2.12 12.30
C ILE A 18 -7.73 3.45 12.75
N THR A 19 -7.05 4.56 12.47
CA THR A 19 -7.51 5.91 12.80
C THR A 19 -8.88 6.20 12.18
N GLU A 20 -9.07 5.84 10.91
CA GLU A 20 -10.33 6.08 10.19
C GLU A 20 -11.47 5.19 10.70
N CYS A 21 -11.19 3.91 11.02
CA CYS A 21 -12.18 3.01 11.64
C CYS A 21 -12.64 3.53 13.00
N LEU A 22 -11.73 3.94 13.87
CA LEU A 22 -12.04 4.49 15.19
C LEU A 22 -12.90 5.77 15.06
N LYS A 23 -12.53 6.70 14.16
CA LYS A 23 -13.32 7.89 13.86
C LYS A 23 -14.73 7.57 13.33
N SER A 24 -14.86 6.47 12.61
CA SER A 24 -16.14 5.99 12.08
C SER A 24 -16.97 5.20 13.09
N GLY A 25 -16.51 5.09 14.34
CA GLY A 25 -17.25 4.45 15.44
C GLY A 25 -17.16 2.92 15.49
N TYR A 26 -16.16 2.32 14.84
CA TYR A 26 -15.89 0.90 14.97
C TYR A 26 -15.08 0.59 16.23
N LEU A 27 -15.29 -0.61 16.77
CA LEU A 27 -14.29 -1.27 17.61
C LEU A 27 -13.18 -1.83 16.70
N VAL A 28 -11.93 -1.65 17.07
CA VAL A 28 -10.81 -2.11 16.26
C VAL A 28 -9.98 -3.11 17.04
N LYS A 29 -9.78 -4.30 16.48
CA LYS A 29 -8.76 -5.26 16.89
C LYS A 29 -7.65 -5.21 15.86
N ALA A 30 -6.46 -4.75 16.26
CA ALA A 30 -5.35 -4.52 15.33
C ALA A 30 -4.17 -5.44 15.65
N SER A 31 -3.61 -6.11 14.63
CA SER A 31 -2.58 -7.09 14.87
C SER A 31 -1.16 -6.57 14.67
N LEU A 32 -0.26 -6.99 15.57
CA LEU A 32 1.18 -6.78 15.49
C LEU A 32 1.91 -8.12 15.43
N ARG A 33 2.99 -8.20 14.67
CA ARG A 33 3.91 -9.33 14.72
C ARG A 33 4.82 -9.24 15.96
N ASN A 34 5.31 -8.06 16.27
CA ASN A 34 6.10 -7.76 17.47
C ASN A 34 5.31 -6.86 18.42
N MET A 35 4.92 -7.38 19.55
CA MET A 35 4.13 -6.68 20.57
C MET A 35 4.89 -5.51 21.24
N ASP A 36 6.22 -5.49 21.21
CA ASP A 36 7.02 -4.36 21.71
C ASP A 36 6.71 -3.02 20.99
N ARG A 37 6.01 -3.10 19.85
CA ARG A 37 5.58 -1.91 19.09
C ARG A 37 4.17 -1.42 19.45
N GLU A 38 3.52 -1.99 20.44
CA GLU A 38 2.16 -1.58 20.82
C GLU A 38 2.10 -0.10 21.21
N ASP A 39 3.01 0.36 22.07
CA ASP A 39 3.05 1.76 22.49
C ASP A 39 3.27 2.72 21.33
N GLU A 40 4.13 2.36 20.36
CA GLU A 40 4.33 3.13 19.14
C GLU A 40 3.04 3.29 18.36
N VAL A 41 2.29 2.19 18.18
CA VAL A 41 1.00 2.20 17.47
C VAL A 41 -0.01 3.08 18.20
N ARG A 42 -0.17 2.92 19.52
CA ARG A 42 -1.10 3.73 20.32
C ARG A 42 -0.75 5.21 20.27
N GLN A 43 0.53 5.57 20.36
CA GLN A 43 0.99 6.96 20.23
C GLN A 43 0.72 7.52 18.84
N ALA A 44 0.89 6.72 17.77
CA ALA A 44 0.59 7.12 16.41
C ALA A 44 -0.93 7.40 16.25
N ILE A 45 -1.79 6.54 16.78
CA ILE A 45 -3.26 6.71 16.71
C ILE A 45 -3.70 7.95 17.48
N LYS A 46 -3.16 8.22 18.67
CA LYS A 46 -3.48 9.41 19.50
C LYS A 46 -3.19 10.74 18.81
N LYS A 47 -2.37 10.76 17.76
CA LYS A 47 -2.21 11.97 16.93
C LYS A 47 -3.46 12.32 16.13
N GLY A 48 -4.32 11.36 15.82
CA GLY A 48 -5.48 11.52 14.96
C GLY A 48 -6.83 11.30 15.64
N THR A 49 -6.90 10.47 16.69
CA THR A 49 -8.13 10.15 17.44
C THR A 49 -7.75 9.54 18.80
N ASP A 50 -8.72 9.26 19.69
CA ASP A 50 -8.47 8.45 20.87
C ASP A 50 -8.31 6.96 20.53
N ASP A 51 -7.74 6.17 21.44
CA ASP A 51 -7.50 4.74 21.31
C ASP A 51 -8.35 3.88 22.26
N ASN A 52 -9.44 4.43 22.81
CA ASN A 52 -10.29 3.73 23.78
C ASN A 52 -10.93 2.46 23.23
N ASN A 53 -11.23 2.45 21.93
CA ASN A 53 -11.84 1.33 21.22
C ASN A 53 -10.82 0.51 20.43
N LEU A 54 -9.52 0.55 20.78
CA LEU A 54 -8.43 -0.17 20.13
C LEU A 54 -7.92 -1.31 21.03
N GLU A 55 -8.09 -2.53 20.56
CA GLU A 55 -7.48 -3.75 21.08
C GLU A 55 -6.28 -4.14 20.20
N ILE A 56 -5.17 -4.56 20.80
CA ILE A 56 -4.00 -5.05 20.07
C ILE A 56 -3.85 -6.56 20.31
N CYS A 57 -3.57 -7.31 19.26
CA CYS A 57 -3.31 -8.75 19.32
C CYS A 57 -2.03 -9.11 18.55
N LYS A 58 -1.47 -10.29 18.85
CA LYS A 58 -0.30 -10.81 18.14
C LYS A 58 -0.72 -11.69 16.97
N LEU A 59 -0.24 -11.40 15.75
CA LEU A 59 -0.38 -12.28 14.59
C LEU A 59 0.89 -12.23 13.74
N ASP A 60 1.29 -13.38 13.20
CA ASP A 60 2.34 -13.48 12.18
C ASP A 60 1.75 -14.07 10.89
N LEU A 61 2.11 -13.51 9.74
CA LEU A 61 1.71 -14.06 8.43
C LEU A 61 2.29 -15.45 8.15
N LEU A 62 3.33 -15.83 8.86
CA LEU A 62 4.05 -17.10 8.69
C LEU A 62 3.67 -18.16 9.73
N ASP A 63 2.84 -17.80 10.72
CA ASP A 63 2.40 -18.70 11.80
C ASP A 63 0.87 -18.82 11.78
N ASP A 64 0.36 -20.00 12.13
CA ASP A 64 -1.09 -20.24 12.20
C ASP A 64 -1.67 -19.85 13.58
N GLU A 65 -0.82 -19.63 14.58
CA GLU A 65 -1.23 -19.31 15.94
C GLU A 65 -1.96 -17.97 16.04
N GLY A 66 -3.04 -17.93 16.79
CA GLY A 66 -3.78 -16.73 17.17
C GLY A 66 -4.76 -16.19 16.13
N TRP A 67 -4.75 -16.67 14.89
CA TRP A 67 -5.61 -16.12 13.83
C TRP A 67 -7.10 -16.33 14.07
N GLU A 68 -7.48 -17.51 14.56
CA GLU A 68 -8.89 -17.82 14.85
C GLU A 68 -9.39 -16.97 16.01
N ASP A 69 -8.62 -16.85 17.08
CA ASP A 69 -8.97 -16.03 18.24
C ASP A 69 -9.03 -14.54 17.91
N ALA A 70 -8.12 -14.08 17.04
CA ALA A 70 -8.14 -12.70 16.60
C ALA A 70 -9.34 -12.37 15.70
N ALA A 71 -9.76 -13.30 14.84
CA ALA A 71 -10.93 -13.13 13.98
C ALA A 71 -12.27 -13.33 14.74
N TRP A 72 -12.25 -14.08 15.82
CA TRP A 72 -13.42 -14.29 16.65
C TRP A 72 -14.00 -12.97 17.15
N ASP A 73 -15.32 -12.82 17.15
CA ASP A 73 -16.05 -11.61 17.54
C ASP A 73 -15.85 -10.38 16.60
N CYS A 74 -15.23 -10.54 15.43
CA CYS A 74 -15.11 -9.48 14.43
C CYS A 74 -16.16 -9.63 13.33
N ASP A 75 -16.71 -8.49 12.90
CA ASP A 75 -17.68 -8.41 11.79
C ASP A 75 -16.99 -8.31 10.43
N TYR A 76 -15.81 -7.68 10.41
CA TYR A 76 -15.07 -7.35 9.21
C TYR A 76 -13.57 -7.63 9.36
N LEU A 77 -12.90 -7.84 8.22
CA LEU A 77 -11.44 -7.89 8.13
C LEU A 77 -10.91 -6.84 7.14
N LEU A 78 -10.02 -5.96 7.60
CA LEU A 78 -9.11 -5.18 6.75
C LEU A 78 -7.74 -5.87 6.74
N HIS A 79 -7.44 -6.57 5.64
CA HIS A 79 -6.15 -7.24 5.52
C HIS A 79 -5.14 -6.34 4.82
N THR A 80 -4.38 -5.58 5.63
CA THR A 80 -3.35 -4.66 5.13
C THR A 80 -1.94 -5.22 5.26
N ALA A 81 -1.73 -6.24 6.11
CA ALA A 81 -0.44 -6.88 6.30
C ALA A 81 0.04 -7.56 5.02
N SER A 82 1.28 -7.31 4.66
CA SER A 82 1.96 -7.98 3.56
C SER A 82 3.45 -7.96 3.85
N PRO A 83 4.21 -9.02 3.51
CA PRO A 83 5.65 -8.95 3.58
C PRO A 83 6.17 -7.88 2.61
N PHE A 84 7.13 -7.10 3.09
CA PHE A 84 7.78 -6.08 2.29
C PHE A 84 9.28 -6.08 2.59
N ILE A 85 10.09 -6.07 1.55
CA ILE A 85 11.53 -5.88 1.60
C ILE A 85 11.93 -4.79 0.61
N THR A 86 12.99 -4.05 0.91
CA THR A 86 13.46 -2.91 0.11
C THR A 86 14.49 -3.29 -0.96
N TYR A 87 14.84 -4.56 -1.05
CA TYR A 87 15.80 -5.09 -2.02
C TYR A 87 15.14 -6.19 -2.87
N GLU A 88 15.68 -6.47 -4.04
CA GLU A 88 15.25 -7.62 -4.86
C GLU A 88 15.88 -8.89 -4.27
N PRO A 89 15.05 -9.87 -3.81
CA PRO A 89 15.57 -11.10 -3.22
C PRO A 89 16.24 -11.99 -4.27
N LYS A 90 17.14 -12.85 -3.83
CA LYS A 90 17.75 -13.85 -4.72
C LYS A 90 16.77 -14.94 -5.16
N ASP A 91 15.87 -15.31 -4.27
CA ASP A 91 14.73 -16.19 -4.54
C ASP A 91 13.44 -15.39 -4.36
N GLU A 92 12.67 -15.23 -5.44
CA GLU A 92 11.38 -14.51 -5.40
C GLU A 92 10.36 -15.13 -4.44
N ASN A 93 10.53 -16.42 -4.07
CA ASN A 93 9.69 -17.10 -3.08
C ASN A 93 9.85 -16.54 -1.67
N GLU A 94 10.94 -15.85 -1.36
CA GLU A 94 11.08 -15.12 -0.08
C GLU A 94 9.97 -14.08 0.12
N LEU A 95 9.38 -13.56 -0.97
CA LEU A 95 8.23 -12.65 -0.93
C LEU A 95 6.92 -13.33 -1.33
N ILE A 96 6.93 -14.14 -2.39
CA ILE A 96 5.72 -14.73 -2.97
C ILE A 96 5.03 -15.66 -1.97
N LYS A 97 5.78 -16.59 -1.37
CA LYS A 97 5.21 -17.58 -0.45
C LYS A 97 4.59 -16.94 0.79
N PRO A 98 5.27 -16.06 1.54
CA PRO A 98 4.67 -15.38 2.70
C PRO A 98 3.47 -14.51 2.33
N ALA A 99 3.50 -13.82 1.18
CA ALA A 99 2.39 -12.98 0.75
C ALA A 99 1.13 -13.81 0.44
N LYS A 100 1.28 -14.91 -0.31
CA LYS A 100 0.19 -15.79 -0.68
C LYS A 100 -0.37 -16.54 0.53
N GLU A 101 0.49 -17.21 1.29
CA GLU A 101 0.07 -18.03 2.44
C GLU A 101 -0.50 -17.18 3.57
N GLY A 102 0.12 -16.03 3.87
CA GLY A 102 -0.39 -15.10 4.87
C GLY A 102 -1.77 -14.54 4.52
N THR A 103 -2.00 -14.21 3.24
CA THR A 103 -3.34 -13.80 2.77
C THR A 103 -4.35 -14.92 2.92
N LEU A 104 -4.03 -16.15 2.50
CA LEU A 104 -4.93 -17.29 2.63
C LEU A 104 -5.21 -17.64 4.09
N ARG A 105 -4.23 -17.51 4.98
CA ARG A 105 -4.38 -17.71 6.43
C ARG A 105 -5.39 -16.73 7.02
N ALA A 106 -5.26 -15.45 6.69
CA ALA A 106 -6.20 -14.42 7.12
C ALA A 106 -7.63 -14.69 6.62
N LEU A 107 -7.78 -15.10 5.37
CA LEU A 107 -9.09 -15.41 4.78
C LEU A 107 -9.73 -16.65 5.40
N ARG A 108 -8.96 -17.72 5.66
CA ARG A 108 -9.47 -18.93 6.32
C ARG A 108 -9.94 -18.64 7.75
N ALA A 109 -9.17 -17.88 8.51
CA ALA A 109 -9.56 -17.47 9.86
C ALA A 109 -10.83 -16.61 9.85
N ALA A 110 -10.90 -15.63 8.94
CA ALA A 110 -12.09 -14.80 8.78
C ALA A 110 -13.33 -15.63 8.40
N ASN A 111 -13.18 -16.56 7.46
CA ASN A 111 -14.28 -17.45 7.03
C ASN A 111 -14.75 -18.37 8.17
N LYS A 112 -13.82 -18.95 8.95
CA LYS A 112 -14.13 -19.80 10.10
C LYS A 112 -14.83 -19.03 11.22
N ALA A 113 -14.44 -17.77 11.44
CA ALA A 113 -15.07 -16.88 12.42
C ALA A 113 -16.42 -16.32 11.96
N GLY A 114 -16.84 -16.56 10.71
CA GLY A 114 -18.09 -16.04 10.16
C GLY A 114 -18.05 -14.56 9.77
N ILE A 115 -16.86 -13.99 9.57
CA ILE A 115 -16.70 -12.63 9.03
C ILE A 115 -17.37 -12.56 7.66
N LYS A 116 -18.25 -11.58 7.48
CA LYS A 116 -19.05 -11.45 6.27
C LYS A 116 -18.30 -10.78 5.12
N LYS A 117 -17.39 -9.86 5.45
CA LYS A 117 -16.70 -9.07 4.42
C LYS A 117 -15.24 -8.81 4.76
N VAL A 118 -14.41 -8.96 3.73
CA VAL A 118 -12.98 -8.65 3.76
C VAL A 118 -12.67 -7.53 2.79
N VAL A 119 -11.88 -6.56 3.23
CA VAL A 119 -11.23 -5.59 2.34
C VAL A 119 -9.72 -5.86 2.34
N LEU A 120 -9.21 -6.29 1.19
CA LEU A 120 -7.81 -6.68 1.00
C LEU A 120 -7.02 -5.53 0.37
N THR A 121 -5.92 -5.13 0.99
CA THR A 121 -4.95 -4.23 0.38
C THR A 121 -4.09 -4.96 -0.64
N SER A 122 -4.45 -4.85 -1.90
CA SER A 122 -3.61 -5.27 -3.02
C SER A 122 -2.67 -4.12 -3.44
N SER A 123 -2.41 -3.95 -4.71
CA SER A 123 -1.57 -2.89 -5.26
C SER A 123 -1.85 -2.70 -6.75
N VAL A 124 -1.62 -1.51 -7.27
CA VAL A 124 -1.53 -1.28 -8.72
C VAL A 124 -0.47 -2.18 -9.37
N ALA A 125 0.49 -2.67 -8.58
CA ALA A 125 1.46 -3.67 -9.03
C ALA A 125 0.82 -5.00 -9.48
N ALA A 126 -0.36 -5.35 -8.99
CA ALA A 126 -1.11 -6.53 -9.44
C ALA A 126 -1.86 -6.32 -10.76
N VAL A 127 -1.84 -5.09 -11.30
CA VAL A 127 -2.64 -4.67 -12.45
C VAL A 127 -1.78 -4.19 -13.62
N ALA A 128 -0.72 -3.42 -13.36
CA ALA A 128 -0.14 -2.50 -14.35
C ALA A 128 1.11 -3.01 -15.09
N TYR A 129 1.67 -4.16 -14.77
CA TYR A 129 2.99 -4.58 -15.27
C TYR A 129 2.93 -5.80 -16.20
N GLY A 130 3.98 -5.97 -17.02
CA GLY A 130 4.09 -7.08 -17.97
C GLY A 130 3.26 -6.92 -19.25
N HIS A 131 2.63 -5.77 -19.47
CA HIS A 131 1.89 -5.39 -20.67
C HIS A 131 2.07 -3.91 -20.99
N GLU A 132 1.70 -3.48 -22.21
CA GLU A 132 1.96 -2.12 -22.72
C GLU A 132 0.77 -1.15 -22.62
N LYS A 133 -0.27 -1.49 -21.84
CA LYS A 133 -1.44 -0.61 -21.69
C LYS A 133 -1.04 0.71 -21.04
N ASN A 134 -1.43 1.82 -21.65
CA ASN A 134 -1.20 3.17 -21.12
C ASN A 134 -2.21 3.56 -20.03
N ILE A 135 -3.43 3.03 -20.08
CA ILE A 135 -4.44 3.15 -19.03
C ILE A 135 -4.82 1.74 -18.62
N VAL A 136 -4.63 1.43 -17.34
CA VAL A 136 -5.03 0.15 -16.76
C VAL A 136 -6.41 0.28 -16.08
N THR A 137 -7.15 -0.81 -16.07
CA THR A 137 -8.49 -0.91 -15.51
C THR A 137 -8.54 -1.98 -14.43
N GLU A 138 -9.61 -2.06 -13.68
CA GLU A 138 -9.86 -3.11 -12.68
C GLU A 138 -9.90 -4.53 -13.26
N ASN A 139 -10.07 -4.66 -14.57
CA ASN A 139 -10.10 -5.96 -15.26
C ASN A 139 -8.72 -6.47 -15.67
N ASP A 140 -7.71 -5.62 -15.59
CA ASP A 140 -6.36 -5.97 -15.99
C ASP A 140 -5.62 -6.72 -14.87
N TRP A 141 -4.68 -7.56 -15.31
CA TRP A 141 -3.78 -8.28 -14.44
C TRP A 141 -2.34 -8.13 -14.92
N THR A 142 -1.45 -7.94 -13.98
CA THR A 142 -0.02 -8.03 -14.26
C THR A 142 0.32 -9.41 -14.83
N ASP A 143 1.07 -9.43 -15.93
CA ASP A 143 1.61 -10.66 -16.51
C ASP A 143 2.87 -11.11 -15.73
N THR A 144 2.66 -12.09 -14.85
CA THR A 144 3.73 -12.63 -14.01
C THR A 144 4.70 -13.56 -14.74
N THR A 145 4.48 -13.86 -16.02
CA THR A 145 5.43 -14.61 -16.86
C THR A 145 6.57 -13.71 -17.32
N GLN A 146 6.37 -12.40 -17.28
CA GLN A 146 7.38 -11.39 -17.58
C GLN A 146 8.28 -11.12 -16.38
N ASP A 147 9.44 -10.51 -16.62
CA ASP A 147 10.35 -10.05 -15.57
C ASP A 147 9.85 -8.73 -14.95
N VAL A 148 8.88 -8.85 -14.04
CA VAL A 148 8.21 -7.71 -13.37
C VAL A 148 8.68 -7.47 -11.93
N GLY A 149 9.65 -8.27 -11.44
CA GLY A 149 10.20 -8.19 -10.08
C GLY A 149 9.37 -8.97 -9.04
N ALA A 150 10.06 -9.41 -7.98
CA ALA A 150 9.49 -10.30 -6.97
C ALA A 150 8.31 -9.68 -6.22
N TYR A 151 8.38 -8.39 -5.87
CA TYR A 151 7.28 -7.68 -5.22
C TYR A 151 6.01 -7.67 -6.06
N THR A 152 6.13 -7.32 -7.34
CA THR A 152 5.00 -7.27 -8.28
C THR A 152 4.36 -8.65 -8.46
N LYS A 153 5.18 -9.70 -8.62
CA LYS A 153 4.71 -11.09 -8.65
C LYS A 153 4.01 -11.48 -7.36
N SER A 154 4.59 -11.13 -6.19
CA SER A 154 4.03 -11.50 -4.88
C SER A 154 2.64 -10.91 -4.67
N LYS A 155 2.43 -9.63 -5.01
CA LYS A 155 1.13 -8.96 -4.92
C LYS A 155 0.11 -9.56 -5.87
N THR A 156 0.50 -9.83 -7.11
CA THR A 156 -0.38 -10.45 -8.12
C THR A 156 -0.83 -11.84 -7.71
N LEU A 157 0.11 -12.69 -7.27
CA LEU A 157 -0.18 -14.08 -6.93
C LEU A 157 -0.96 -14.20 -5.61
N ALA A 158 -0.70 -13.33 -4.63
CA ALA A 158 -1.48 -13.27 -3.40
C ALA A 158 -2.93 -12.85 -3.66
N GLU A 159 -3.16 -11.83 -4.49
CA GLU A 159 -4.50 -11.40 -4.85
C GLU A 159 -5.26 -12.48 -5.64
N LYS A 160 -4.63 -13.11 -6.64
CA LYS A 160 -5.23 -14.23 -7.37
C LYS A 160 -5.64 -15.36 -6.44
N ALA A 161 -4.76 -15.76 -5.51
CA ALA A 161 -5.08 -16.80 -4.53
C ALA A 161 -6.23 -16.40 -3.61
N ALA A 162 -6.34 -15.11 -3.23
CA ALA A 162 -7.46 -14.60 -2.46
C ALA A 162 -8.79 -14.72 -3.24
N TRP A 163 -8.82 -14.33 -4.51
CA TRP A 163 -10.01 -14.45 -5.36
C TRP A 163 -10.39 -15.93 -5.60
N ASP A 164 -9.40 -16.82 -5.78
CA ASP A 164 -9.65 -18.26 -5.94
C ASP A 164 -10.29 -18.83 -4.66
N PHE A 165 -9.81 -18.43 -3.47
CA PHE A 165 -10.40 -18.81 -2.19
C PHE A 165 -11.86 -18.32 -2.08
N ILE A 166 -12.13 -17.06 -2.37
CA ILE A 166 -13.49 -16.47 -2.31
C ILE A 166 -14.47 -17.22 -3.23
N LYS A 167 -14.02 -17.70 -4.38
CA LYS A 167 -14.83 -18.46 -5.34
C LYS A 167 -14.91 -19.96 -5.04
N SER A 168 -14.12 -20.46 -4.11
CA SER A 168 -14.04 -21.87 -3.76
C SER A 168 -15.24 -22.32 -2.91
N LYS A 169 -15.42 -23.64 -2.80
CA LYS A 169 -16.42 -24.24 -1.89
C LYS A 169 -16.03 -24.15 -0.40
N GLU A 170 -14.81 -23.77 -0.09
CA GLU A 170 -14.35 -23.55 1.27
C GLU A 170 -14.93 -22.26 1.85
N ASN A 171 -15.31 -21.31 1.02
CA ASN A 171 -15.89 -20.05 1.43
C ASN A 171 -17.38 -20.20 1.77
N ASN A 172 -17.77 -19.82 2.99
CA ASN A 172 -19.13 -19.95 3.51
C ASN A 172 -20.12 -18.83 3.10
N SER A 173 -19.72 -17.88 2.31
CA SER A 173 -20.49 -16.68 1.86
C SER A 173 -19.79 -15.35 2.12
N MET A 174 -18.55 -15.37 2.57
CA MET A 174 -17.76 -14.16 2.75
C MET A 174 -17.52 -13.47 1.41
N VAL A 175 -17.73 -12.17 1.35
CA VAL A 175 -17.45 -11.35 0.18
C VAL A 175 -16.13 -10.59 0.34
N MET A 176 -15.50 -10.23 -0.78
CA MET A 176 -14.25 -9.51 -0.75
C MET A 176 -14.27 -8.31 -1.71
N THR A 177 -13.66 -7.22 -1.26
CA THR A 177 -13.26 -6.08 -2.08
C THR A 177 -11.74 -5.97 -2.05
N THR A 178 -11.10 -5.70 -3.18
CA THR A 178 -9.66 -5.41 -3.20
C THR A 178 -9.41 -3.94 -3.51
N ILE A 179 -8.56 -3.31 -2.73
CA ILE A 179 -8.09 -1.93 -2.92
C ILE A 179 -6.70 -1.99 -3.54
N HIS A 180 -6.50 -1.27 -4.65
CA HIS A 180 -5.26 -1.25 -5.41
C HIS A 180 -4.60 0.13 -5.36
N PRO A 181 -3.89 0.46 -4.26
CA PRO A 181 -3.20 1.73 -4.19
C PRO A 181 -2.11 1.82 -5.25
N GLY A 182 -1.92 3.04 -5.78
CA GLY A 182 -0.71 3.43 -6.45
C GLY A 182 0.45 3.58 -5.46
N PHE A 183 1.45 4.40 -5.79
CA PHE A 183 2.48 4.78 -4.84
C PHE A 183 1.86 5.65 -3.75
N VAL A 184 1.88 5.18 -2.50
CA VAL A 184 1.15 5.83 -1.40
C VAL A 184 2.02 6.87 -0.75
N PHE A 185 1.64 8.14 -0.83
CA PHE A 185 2.25 9.26 -0.14
C PHE A 185 1.27 9.88 0.87
N GLY A 186 1.72 10.91 1.60
CA GLY A 186 0.93 11.59 2.61
C GLY A 186 1.59 11.60 3.98
N PRO A 187 0.98 12.22 5.01
CA PRO A 187 1.61 12.38 6.31
C PRO A 187 1.84 11.05 7.03
N LEU A 188 2.97 10.93 7.75
CA LEU A 188 3.28 9.80 8.60
C LEU A 188 2.69 10.00 10.00
N LEU A 189 2.05 8.97 10.54
CA LEU A 189 1.54 8.96 11.92
C LEU A 189 2.59 8.42 12.92
N SER A 190 3.49 7.52 12.48
CA SER A 190 4.58 6.98 13.30
C SER A 190 5.94 7.49 12.86
N ASN A 191 6.96 7.22 13.66
CA ASN A 191 8.35 7.52 13.33
C ASN A 191 8.99 6.42 12.46
N ASP A 192 8.25 5.40 12.05
CA ASP A 192 8.75 4.34 11.17
C ASP A 192 8.86 4.83 9.72
N THR A 193 10.08 5.07 9.29
CA THR A 193 10.40 5.56 7.93
C THR A 193 10.93 4.46 7.00
N LYS A 194 10.81 3.17 7.39
CA LYS A 194 11.39 2.04 6.65
C LYS A 194 10.57 1.63 5.41
N GLY A 195 9.40 2.21 5.19
CA GLY A 195 8.57 1.91 4.03
C GLY A 195 9.13 2.50 2.73
N ALA A 196 8.82 1.87 1.57
CA ALA A 196 9.31 2.31 0.25
C ALA A 196 9.00 3.78 -0.06
N SER A 197 7.81 4.24 0.29
CA SER A 197 7.38 5.62 0.05
C SER A 197 8.19 6.63 0.87
N ALA A 198 8.43 6.32 2.15
CA ALA A 198 9.21 7.18 3.03
C ALA A 198 10.69 7.21 2.61
N ASP A 199 11.28 6.05 2.26
CA ASP A 199 12.66 5.98 1.76
C ASP A 199 12.84 6.78 0.47
N LEU A 200 11.94 6.61 -0.50
CA LEU A 200 12.00 7.37 -1.76
C LEU A 200 11.92 8.88 -1.49
N MET A 201 10.95 9.30 -0.69
CA MET A 201 10.75 10.71 -0.36
C MET A 201 11.96 11.30 0.36
N MET A 202 12.49 10.60 1.36
CA MET A 202 13.70 10.98 2.09
C MET A 202 14.92 11.11 1.16
N ARG A 203 15.11 10.16 0.24
CA ARG A 203 16.22 10.20 -0.74
C ARG A 203 16.11 11.40 -1.68
N ILE A 204 14.89 11.77 -2.09
CA ILE A 204 14.67 12.98 -2.90
C ILE A 204 14.98 14.23 -2.05
N MET A 205 14.38 14.35 -0.88
CA MET A 205 14.53 15.53 0.00
C MET A 205 15.99 15.81 0.39
N THR A 206 16.78 14.76 0.61
CA THR A 206 18.17 14.87 1.05
C THR A 206 19.17 14.96 -0.11
N GLY A 207 18.73 14.91 -1.36
CA GLY A 207 19.59 14.98 -2.54
C GLY A 207 20.45 13.74 -2.77
N LYS A 208 20.00 12.56 -2.29
CA LYS A 208 20.70 11.28 -2.55
C LYS A 208 20.66 10.88 -4.03
N PHE A 209 19.75 11.44 -4.80
CA PHE A 209 19.75 11.33 -6.25
C PHE A 209 20.51 12.52 -6.85
N PRO A 210 21.55 12.32 -7.67
CA PRO A 210 22.24 13.43 -8.36
C PRO A 210 21.34 14.07 -9.43
N ALA A 211 20.43 13.29 -10.02
CA ALA A 211 19.39 13.70 -10.96
C ALA A 211 18.26 12.68 -10.93
N ILE A 212 17.05 13.07 -11.34
CA ILE A 212 15.85 12.25 -11.27
C ILE A 212 15.70 11.36 -12.51
N PRO A 213 15.59 10.03 -12.38
CA PRO A 213 15.29 9.16 -13.51
C PRO A 213 13.88 9.42 -14.05
N ALA A 214 13.68 9.18 -15.36
CA ALA A 214 12.40 9.35 -16.05
C ALA A 214 11.40 8.23 -15.70
N ILE A 215 11.06 8.09 -14.41
CA ILE A 215 10.10 7.13 -13.88
C ILE A 215 8.77 7.82 -13.64
N TYR A 216 7.67 7.09 -13.91
CA TYR A 216 6.32 7.54 -13.66
C TYR A 216 5.67 6.67 -12.58
N PHE A 217 4.91 7.32 -11.69
CA PHE A 217 4.13 6.67 -10.64
C PHE A 217 2.66 7.11 -10.74
N THR A 218 1.74 6.18 -10.58
CA THR A 218 0.39 6.54 -10.16
C THR A 218 0.42 6.72 -8.66
N VAL A 219 0.01 7.89 -8.17
CA VAL A 219 0.13 8.28 -6.75
C VAL A 219 -1.25 8.28 -6.10
N VAL A 220 -1.29 8.04 -4.81
CA VAL A 220 -2.49 8.22 -3.98
C VAL A 220 -2.10 8.70 -2.58
N ASP A 221 -2.96 9.51 -1.97
CA ASP A 221 -2.81 9.89 -0.57
C ASP A 221 -3.22 8.74 0.37
N VAL A 222 -2.46 8.52 1.41
CA VAL A 222 -2.72 7.46 2.40
C VAL A 222 -4.08 7.62 3.10
N ARG A 223 -4.55 8.87 3.24
CA ARG A 223 -5.87 9.17 3.82
C ARG A 223 -7.00 8.74 2.89
N ASP A 224 -6.83 8.91 1.59
CA ASP A 224 -7.77 8.40 0.58
C ASP A 224 -7.81 6.88 0.61
N VAL A 225 -6.64 6.23 0.69
CA VAL A 225 -6.57 4.77 0.81
C VAL A 225 -7.32 4.29 2.04
N ALA A 226 -7.06 4.88 3.21
CA ALA A 226 -7.73 4.50 4.47
C ALA A 226 -9.25 4.72 4.40
N MET A 227 -9.68 5.89 3.95
CA MET A 227 -11.10 6.22 3.79
C MET A 227 -11.81 5.22 2.88
N LEU A 228 -11.20 4.85 1.74
CA LEU A 228 -11.80 3.88 0.81
C LEU A 228 -11.87 2.46 1.39
N HIS A 229 -10.87 2.04 2.18
CA HIS A 229 -10.94 0.78 2.91
C HIS A 229 -12.13 0.75 3.87
N VAL A 230 -12.31 1.81 4.66
CA VAL A 230 -13.38 1.87 5.67
C VAL A 230 -14.76 2.01 5.01
N LYS A 231 -14.89 2.85 3.99
CA LYS A 231 -16.15 2.96 3.23
C LYS A 231 -16.55 1.64 2.56
N ALA A 232 -15.57 0.86 2.08
CA ALA A 232 -15.82 -0.43 1.45
C ALA A 232 -16.42 -1.46 2.41
N LEU A 233 -16.20 -1.35 3.73
CA LEU A 233 -16.77 -2.30 4.72
C LEU A 233 -18.30 -2.40 4.63
N LYS A 234 -18.99 -1.27 4.44
CA LYS A 234 -20.46 -1.20 4.41
C LYS A 234 -21.06 -1.01 3.02
N ASN A 235 -20.24 -0.83 1.99
CA ASN A 235 -20.73 -0.61 0.64
C ASN A 235 -20.87 -1.94 -0.11
N ASN A 236 -22.08 -2.44 -0.25
CA ASN A 236 -22.37 -3.70 -0.96
C ASN A 236 -22.08 -3.63 -2.47
N GLU A 237 -22.06 -2.44 -3.08
CA GLU A 237 -21.68 -2.28 -4.49
C GLU A 237 -20.21 -2.60 -4.74
N SER A 238 -19.39 -2.54 -3.68
CA SER A 238 -17.97 -2.90 -3.75
C SER A 238 -17.71 -4.40 -3.64
N ASP A 239 -18.73 -5.22 -3.35
CA ASP A 239 -18.59 -6.66 -3.20
C ASP A 239 -18.17 -7.31 -4.51
N GLY A 240 -17.13 -8.14 -4.46
CA GLY A 240 -16.57 -8.77 -5.64
C GLY A 240 -15.81 -7.82 -6.58
N ARG A 241 -15.49 -6.60 -6.14
CA ARG A 241 -14.84 -5.58 -6.99
C ARG A 241 -13.36 -5.42 -6.68
N ARG A 242 -12.61 -5.08 -7.72
CA ARG A 242 -11.24 -4.60 -7.68
C ARG A 242 -11.28 -3.09 -7.87
N LEU A 243 -10.74 -2.31 -6.93
CA LEU A 243 -10.86 -0.85 -6.93
C LEU A 243 -9.49 -0.21 -7.08
N LEU A 244 -9.23 0.38 -8.25
CA LEU A 244 -8.01 1.15 -8.47
C LEU A 244 -8.09 2.46 -7.68
N THR A 245 -7.13 2.65 -6.78
CA THR A 245 -7.09 3.80 -5.86
C THR A 245 -5.81 4.58 -6.09
N THR A 246 -5.84 5.41 -7.11
CA THR A 246 -4.73 6.25 -7.54
C THR A 246 -5.26 7.64 -7.90
N SER A 247 -4.37 8.54 -8.24
CA SER A 247 -4.72 9.86 -8.82
C SER A 247 -5.32 9.78 -10.24
N GLY A 248 -5.42 8.58 -10.83
CA GLY A 248 -5.87 8.39 -12.22
C GLY A 248 -4.73 8.51 -13.23
N GLU A 249 -3.93 9.55 -13.14
CA GLU A 249 -2.78 9.77 -14.03
C GLU A 249 -1.45 9.37 -13.41
N GLY A 250 -0.46 9.12 -14.27
CA GLY A 250 0.92 8.90 -13.86
C GLY A 250 1.71 10.20 -13.80
N TYR A 251 2.34 10.44 -12.66
CA TYR A 251 3.22 11.59 -12.43
C TYR A 251 4.68 11.22 -12.63
N HIS A 252 5.41 12.08 -13.30
CA HIS A 252 6.86 11.94 -13.41
C HIS A 252 7.53 12.18 -12.05
N MET A 253 8.48 11.35 -11.67
CA MET A 253 9.23 11.50 -10.40
C MET A 253 9.82 12.90 -10.23
N LYS A 254 10.20 13.57 -11.33
CA LYS A 254 10.68 14.95 -11.34
C LYS A 254 9.63 15.97 -10.90
N GLU A 255 8.34 15.72 -11.15
CA GLU A 255 7.24 16.58 -10.65
C GLU A 255 7.18 16.53 -9.13
N ILE A 256 7.27 15.33 -8.55
CA ILE A 256 7.35 15.13 -7.09
C ILE A 256 8.55 15.86 -6.50
N SER A 257 9.72 15.70 -7.12
CA SER A 257 10.94 16.39 -6.68
C SER A 257 10.85 17.91 -6.78
N LYS A 258 10.23 18.45 -7.83
CA LYS A 258 10.00 19.89 -7.98
C LYS A 258 9.07 20.44 -6.90
N ILE A 259 7.99 19.70 -6.55
CA ILE A 259 7.08 20.10 -5.45
C ILE A 259 7.89 20.24 -4.15
N LEU A 260 8.72 19.25 -3.81
CA LEU A 260 9.58 19.30 -2.62
C LEU A 260 10.59 20.46 -2.67
N ASN A 261 11.21 20.69 -3.82
CA ASN A 261 12.17 21.77 -3.98
C ASN A 261 11.50 23.15 -3.80
N ASN A 262 10.29 23.32 -4.35
CA ASN A 262 9.50 24.55 -4.20
C ASN A 262 9.04 24.74 -2.75
N ASP A 263 8.72 23.64 -2.03
CA ASP A 263 8.34 23.66 -0.60
C ASP A 263 9.54 23.89 0.34
N GLY A 264 10.74 24.13 -0.20
CA GLY A 264 11.93 24.52 0.58
C GLY A 264 13.02 23.46 0.69
N PHE A 265 12.78 22.21 0.30
CA PHE A 265 13.82 21.16 0.30
C PHE A 265 14.78 21.34 -0.88
N LYS A 266 15.67 22.34 -0.77
CA LYS A 266 16.53 22.79 -1.87
C LYS A 266 17.53 21.75 -2.40
N LYS A 267 17.78 20.68 -1.65
CA LYS A 267 18.59 19.53 -2.09
C LYS A 267 17.81 18.59 -3.03
N ALA A 268 16.46 18.69 -3.11
CA ALA A 268 15.68 17.89 -4.04
C ALA A 268 16.05 18.25 -5.49
N PRO A 269 16.53 17.29 -6.30
CA PRO A 269 17.05 17.60 -7.64
C PRO A 269 15.93 17.95 -8.61
N THR A 270 16.15 18.97 -9.42
CA THR A 270 15.19 19.40 -10.45
C THR A 270 15.62 19.02 -11.87
N SER A 271 16.82 18.47 -12.02
CA SER A 271 17.35 17.95 -13.30
C SER A 271 16.92 16.50 -13.52
N GLU A 272 16.84 16.10 -14.79
CA GLU A 272 16.53 14.73 -15.18
C GLU A 272 17.81 13.96 -15.55
N LEU A 273 17.87 12.69 -15.10
CA LEU A 273 18.96 11.80 -15.43
C LEU A 273 18.78 11.27 -16.87
N PRO A 274 19.72 11.55 -17.79
CA PRO A 274 19.61 11.06 -19.16
C PRO A 274 19.53 9.53 -19.20
N THR A 275 18.57 8.98 -19.96
CA THR A 275 18.38 7.54 -20.12
C THR A 275 19.64 6.82 -20.62
N LEU A 276 20.47 7.52 -21.42
CA LEU A 276 21.75 6.98 -21.88
C LEU A 276 22.70 6.67 -20.71
N MET A 277 22.77 7.54 -19.70
CA MET A 277 23.58 7.29 -18.49
C MET A 277 23.07 6.08 -17.72
N LEU A 278 21.74 5.94 -17.59
CA LEU A 278 21.15 4.75 -16.97
C LEU A 278 21.52 3.46 -17.70
N LYS A 279 21.49 3.46 -19.05
CA LYS A 279 21.90 2.31 -19.86
C LYS A 279 23.37 1.94 -19.65
N LEU A 280 24.26 2.92 -19.47
CA LEU A 280 25.67 2.69 -19.22
C LEU A 280 25.94 2.16 -17.80
N LEU A 281 25.16 2.59 -16.80
CA LEU A 281 25.34 2.20 -15.41
C LEU A 281 24.63 0.89 -15.04
N ALA A 282 23.53 0.56 -15.71
CA ALA A 282 22.71 -0.62 -15.42
C ALA A 282 23.48 -1.97 -15.41
N PRO A 283 24.49 -2.23 -16.26
CA PRO A 283 25.26 -3.48 -16.18
C PRO A 283 26.01 -3.67 -14.86
N PHE A 284 26.35 -2.58 -14.16
CA PHE A 284 27.18 -2.58 -12.96
C PHE A 284 26.38 -2.49 -11.64
N SER A 285 25.04 -2.31 -11.71
CA SER A 285 24.21 -2.12 -10.51
C SER A 285 22.82 -2.72 -10.70
N SER A 286 22.42 -3.60 -9.78
CA SER A 286 21.06 -4.15 -9.75
C SER A 286 19.99 -3.07 -9.54
N GLU A 287 20.29 -2.04 -8.74
CA GLU A 287 19.41 -0.88 -8.56
C GLU A 287 19.20 -0.15 -9.88
N MET A 288 20.27 0.13 -10.64
CA MET A 288 20.17 0.81 -11.94
C MET A 288 19.45 -0.05 -12.99
N LYS A 289 19.57 -1.37 -12.93
CA LYS A 289 18.78 -2.28 -13.79
C LYS A 289 17.27 -2.15 -13.48
N SER A 290 16.89 -2.13 -12.21
CA SER A 290 15.50 -1.95 -11.79
C SER A 290 14.95 -0.58 -12.22
N VAL A 291 15.73 0.48 -12.00
CA VAL A 291 15.41 1.84 -12.49
C VAL A 291 15.19 1.85 -14.01
N LEU A 292 16.06 1.22 -14.78
CA LEU A 292 15.93 1.17 -16.23
C LEU A 292 14.68 0.41 -16.70
N LYS A 293 14.24 -0.65 -16.00
CA LYS A 293 12.98 -1.34 -16.29
C LYS A 293 11.80 -0.40 -16.12
N ASN A 294 11.76 0.35 -15.01
CA ASN A 294 10.70 1.33 -14.75
C ASN A 294 10.70 2.48 -15.76
N VAL A 295 11.87 2.97 -16.19
CA VAL A 295 11.98 3.97 -17.26
C VAL A 295 11.41 3.43 -18.57
N LYS A 296 11.70 2.17 -18.93
CA LYS A 296 11.15 1.53 -20.13
C LYS A 296 9.63 1.37 -20.10
N ARG A 297 9.03 1.21 -18.91
CA ARG A 297 7.56 1.15 -18.75
C ARG A 297 6.90 2.45 -19.26
N GLY A 298 7.56 3.59 -19.07
CA GLY A 298 7.05 4.89 -19.47
C GLY A 298 5.84 5.37 -18.66
N LYS A 299 5.15 6.40 -19.19
CA LYS A 299 3.97 6.97 -18.54
C LYS A 299 2.78 6.00 -18.69
N TYR A 300 2.10 5.75 -17.58
CA TYR A 300 0.84 5.03 -17.54
C TYR A 300 -0.11 5.66 -16.51
N GLY A 301 -1.39 5.44 -16.66
CA GLY A 301 -2.43 5.86 -15.72
C GLY A 301 -3.34 4.69 -15.36
N ALA A 302 -4.33 4.97 -14.52
CA ALA A 302 -5.34 4.01 -14.10
C ALA A 302 -6.74 4.60 -14.25
N ASP A 303 -7.68 3.84 -14.76
CA ASP A 303 -9.09 4.22 -14.74
C ASP A 303 -9.63 4.05 -13.31
N ILE A 304 -9.88 5.16 -12.65
CA ILE A 304 -10.42 5.20 -11.28
C ILE A 304 -11.93 5.47 -11.25
N SER A 305 -12.59 5.50 -12.40
CA SER A 305 -14.00 5.91 -12.52
C SER A 305 -14.94 5.05 -11.68
N LEU A 306 -14.65 3.76 -11.52
CA LEU A 306 -15.42 2.86 -10.67
C LEU A 306 -15.38 3.31 -9.20
N ALA A 307 -14.19 3.53 -8.64
CA ALA A 307 -14.03 3.93 -7.25
C ALA A 307 -14.55 5.36 -7.00
N THR A 308 -14.28 6.31 -7.91
CA THR A 308 -14.75 7.70 -7.78
C THR A 308 -16.27 7.81 -7.79
N LYS A 309 -16.94 7.06 -8.68
CA LYS A 309 -18.42 7.04 -8.74
C LYS A 309 -19.04 6.35 -7.53
N MET A 310 -18.49 5.19 -7.15
CA MET A 310 -19.03 4.37 -6.06
C MET A 310 -18.98 5.08 -4.70
N PHE A 311 -17.93 5.86 -4.45
CA PHE A 311 -17.68 6.47 -3.15
C PHE A 311 -17.81 8.00 -3.14
N ASP A 312 -18.20 8.61 -4.26
CA ASP A 312 -18.13 10.07 -4.47
C ASP A 312 -16.76 10.62 -4.05
N TRP A 313 -15.71 9.92 -4.51
CA TRP A 313 -14.34 10.20 -4.11
C TRP A 313 -13.62 11.07 -5.14
N LYS A 314 -12.90 12.06 -4.63
CA LYS A 314 -11.96 12.88 -5.40
C LYS A 314 -10.57 12.74 -4.77
N PRO A 315 -9.56 12.30 -5.52
CA PRO A 315 -8.20 12.17 -4.98
C PRO A 315 -7.67 13.47 -4.39
N ILE A 316 -7.01 13.38 -3.24
CA ILE A 316 -6.29 14.51 -2.67
C ILE A 316 -5.19 14.94 -3.67
N PRO A 317 -5.04 16.24 -3.96
CA PRO A 317 -4.08 16.73 -4.94
C PRO A 317 -2.63 16.32 -4.63
N LEU A 318 -1.85 15.99 -5.66
CA LEU A 318 -0.45 15.55 -5.54
C LEU A 318 0.39 16.53 -4.72
N GLU A 319 0.26 17.83 -4.97
CA GLU A 319 1.04 18.86 -4.26
C GLU A 319 0.83 18.78 -2.75
N LYS A 320 -0.44 18.71 -2.30
CA LYS A 320 -0.78 18.56 -0.88
C LYS A 320 -0.23 17.27 -0.30
N THR A 321 -0.41 16.16 -0.99
CA THR A 321 0.07 14.83 -0.57
C THR A 321 1.59 14.82 -0.39
N VAL A 322 2.33 15.38 -1.33
CA VAL A 322 3.80 15.42 -1.32
C VAL A 322 4.34 16.37 -0.26
N THR A 323 3.78 17.59 -0.16
CA THR A 323 4.23 18.59 0.82
C THR A 323 3.97 18.14 2.26
N GLU A 324 2.82 17.54 2.54
CA GLU A 324 2.51 17.05 3.89
C GLU A 324 3.36 15.82 4.28
N MET A 325 3.67 14.93 3.32
CA MET A 325 4.63 13.87 3.59
C MET A 325 6.03 14.40 3.84
N GLY A 326 6.49 15.37 3.03
CA GLY A 326 7.76 16.05 3.21
C GLY A 326 7.87 16.72 4.59
N ALA A 327 6.82 17.42 5.02
CA ALA A 327 6.76 18.07 6.33
C ALA A 327 6.85 17.06 7.48
N SER A 328 6.09 15.94 7.42
CA SER A 328 6.15 14.92 8.47
C SER A 328 7.50 14.22 8.53
N LEU A 329 8.12 13.91 7.40
CA LEU A 329 9.47 13.34 7.36
C LEU A 329 10.53 14.31 7.87
N ALA A 330 10.41 15.59 7.53
CA ALA A 330 11.33 16.62 8.01
C ALA A 330 11.29 16.73 9.54
N GLN A 331 10.10 16.66 10.13
CA GLN A 331 9.93 16.67 11.59
C GLN A 331 10.52 15.42 12.25
N ILE A 332 10.29 14.22 11.67
CA ILE A 332 10.76 12.94 12.23
C ILE A 332 12.28 12.82 12.15
N LEU A 333 12.90 13.31 11.08
CA LEU A 333 14.32 13.10 10.77
C LEU A 333 15.18 14.36 10.97
N ASP A 334 14.62 15.44 11.51
CA ASP A 334 15.28 16.75 11.68
C ASP A 334 15.92 17.26 10.36
N ILE A 335 15.20 17.10 9.24
CA ILE A 335 15.66 17.61 7.94
C ILE A 335 15.24 19.07 7.81
N LYS A 336 16.21 19.94 7.66
CA LYS A 336 15.97 21.38 7.41
C LYS A 336 15.56 21.61 5.94
N LYS A 337 14.59 22.51 5.75
CA LYS A 337 14.19 23.02 4.44
C LYS A 337 15.27 23.90 3.81
#